data_4bad319d5b07d6cd2b36ade02e89cc5e
#
_entry.id   4bad319d5b07d6cd2b36ade02e89cc5e
#
_cell.length_a   1.000
_cell.length_b   1.000
_cell.length_c   1.000
_cell.angle_alpha   90.00
_cell.angle_beta   90.00
_cell.angle_gamma   90.00
#
_symmetry.space_group_name_H-M   'P 1'
#
loop_
_entity.id
_entity.type
_entity.pdbx_description
1 polymer ?
#
loop_
_entity_poly.entity_id
_entity_poly.type
_entity_poly.pdbx_seq_one_letter_code
_entity_poly.pdbx_strand_id
1 'polypeptide(L)'
;MAYYFYLGNVLLPIPPSKLELKISNNNKTYNLINYSQINVLKNPGLSSLEFEVVLPNTKYPFAMYKNNFQNAKYYLGVLENLKVNRSAFQFIVVRKFPNGKDIFNTNIKVALEEYTITDTTEEGFDTKVKIKLKQYKEYSTKKVQVTIKQYRPPAVTRTVTTNNTAVAKPSGQNYTVKRGDCLWNIAKRFYGNGAKYTTIYNANRSKIRNPNLIYP
;
A
#
# COMPACT_ATOMS: atom_id res chain seq x y z
N MET A 1 -19.19 -20.06 31.11
CA MET A 1 -18.33 -19.45 30.06
C MET A 1 -17.40 -18.47 30.73
N ALA A 2 -16.12 -18.50 30.36
CA ALA A 2 -15.13 -17.54 30.86
C ALA A 2 -14.61 -16.68 29.71
N TYR A 3 -14.59 -15.38 29.91
CA TYR A 3 -14.08 -14.40 28.96
C TYR A 3 -12.90 -13.67 29.59
N TYR A 4 -11.77 -13.62 28.87
CA TYR A 4 -10.58 -12.92 29.30
C TYR A 4 -10.26 -11.83 28.28
N PHE A 5 -10.17 -10.60 28.73
CA PHE A 5 -9.87 -9.45 27.90
C PHE A 5 -8.50 -8.89 28.23
N TYR A 6 -7.63 -8.79 27.24
CA TYR A 6 -6.28 -8.26 27.40
C TYR A 6 -6.08 -6.99 26.57
N LEU A 7 -5.58 -5.97 27.24
CA LEU A 7 -5.03 -4.76 26.60
C LEU A 7 -3.51 -4.86 26.61
N GLY A 8 -2.93 -5.38 25.53
CA GLY A 8 -1.52 -5.77 25.53
C GLY A 8 -1.24 -6.85 26.56
N ASN A 9 -0.45 -6.53 27.57
CA ASN A 9 -0.09 -7.44 28.65
C ASN A 9 -1.01 -7.37 29.89
N VAL A 10 -1.98 -6.45 29.88
CA VAL A 10 -2.85 -6.19 31.02
C VAL A 10 -4.17 -6.92 30.86
N LEU A 11 -4.49 -7.78 31.82
CA LEU A 11 -5.80 -8.45 31.92
C LEU A 11 -6.80 -7.48 32.55
N LEU A 12 -7.97 -7.30 31.93
CA LEU A 12 -9.05 -6.57 32.55
C LEU A 12 -9.68 -7.40 33.68
N PRO A 13 -9.91 -6.79 34.86
CA PRO A 13 -10.34 -7.52 36.07
C PRO A 13 -11.78 -8.03 35.95
N ILE A 14 -12.66 -7.23 35.34
CA ILE A 14 -14.04 -7.57 35.10
C ILE A 14 -14.26 -7.55 33.60
N PRO A 15 -14.68 -8.68 32.99
CA PRO A 15 -14.93 -8.72 31.56
C PRO A 15 -16.12 -7.81 31.21
N PRO A 16 -16.03 -7.05 30.11
CA PRO A 16 -17.14 -6.22 29.66
C PRO A 16 -18.36 -7.07 29.32
N SER A 17 -19.54 -6.56 29.65
CA SER A 17 -20.83 -7.21 29.36
C SER A 17 -21.12 -7.27 27.86
N LYS A 18 -20.61 -6.31 27.09
CA LYS A 18 -20.81 -6.18 25.64
C LYS A 18 -19.52 -5.75 24.96
N LEU A 19 -19.17 -6.41 23.87
CA LEU A 19 -18.10 -6.01 22.97
C LEU A 19 -18.68 -5.85 21.56
N GLU A 20 -18.59 -4.67 21.00
CA GLU A 20 -18.95 -4.41 19.61
C GLU A 20 -17.69 -4.36 18.74
N LEU A 21 -17.63 -5.24 17.74
CA LEU A 21 -16.61 -5.21 16.71
C LEU A 21 -17.28 -4.79 15.39
N LYS A 22 -17.03 -3.56 14.96
CA LYS A 22 -17.54 -3.02 13.72
C LYS A 22 -16.53 -3.19 12.60
N ILE A 23 -16.92 -3.93 11.58
CA ILE A 23 -16.14 -4.17 10.36
C ILE A 23 -16.89 -3.49 9.21
N SER A 24 -16.24 -2.55 8.53
CA SER A 24 -16.86 -1.79 7.46
C SER A 24 -15.93 -1.71 6.24
N ASN A 25 -16.52 -1.63 5.06
CA ASN A 25 -15.81 -1.35 3.82
C ASN A 25 -15.88 0.15 3.49
N ASN A 26 -14.88 0.63 2.75
CA ASN A 26 -14.86 2.01 2.25
C ASN A 26 -15.59 2.13 0.89
N ASN A 27 -16.73 1.44 0.75
CA ASN A 27 -17.51 1.46 -0.49
C ASN A 27 -18.01 2.88 -0.78
N LYS A 28 -18.19 3.19 -2.08
CA LYS A 28 -18.82 4.44 -2.52
C LYS A 28 -20.02 4.14 -3.39
N THR A 29 -21.13 4.77 -3.07
CA THR A 29 -22.35 4.74 -3.88
C THR A 29 -22.38 5.95 -4.80
N TYR A 30 -22.68 5.75 -6.07
CA TYR A 30 -22.84 6.79 -7.07
C TYR A 30 -24.22 6.70 -7.70
N ASN A 31 -24.86 7.86 -7.89
CA ASN A 31 -26.08 7.99 -8.67
C ASN A 31 -25.71 8.16 -10.14
N LEU A 32 -26.19 7.29 -10.99
CA LEU A 32 -26.01 7.41 -12.45
C LEU A 32 -27.18 8.19 -13.05
N ILE A 33 -26.86 9.03 -14.04
CA ILE A 33 -27.88 9.75 -14.82
C ILE A 33 -28.66 8.70 -15.62
N ASN A 34 -30.00 8.70 -15.47
CA ASN A 34 -30.92 7.74 -16.11
C ASN A 34 -30.77 6.27 -15.70
N TYR A 35 -30.03 5.97 -14.63
CA TYR A 35 -29.89 4.64 -14.07
C TYR A 35 -30.06 4.67 -12.54
N SER A 36 -30.22 3.46 -11.96
CA SER A 36 -30.22 3.29 -10.51
C SER A 36 -28.85 3.58 -9.88
N GLN A 37 -28.78 3.54 -8.57
CA GLN A 37 -27.53 3.68 -7.82
C GLN A 37 -26.61 2.47 -8.06
N ILE A 38 -25.32 2.73 -8.19
CA ILE A 38 -24.28 1.71 -8.19
C ILE A 38 -23.43 1.81 -6.93
N ASN A 39 -23.10 0.67 -6.33
CA ASN A 39 -22.20 0.59 -5.19
C ASN A 39 -20.84 0.05 -5.65
N VAL A 40 -19.83 0.90 -5.65
CA VAL A 40 -18.46 0.51 -5.99
C VAL A 40 -17.79 -0.07 -4.74
N LEU A 41 -17.51 -1.36 -4.79
CA LEU A 41 -16.85 -2.08 -3.72
C LEU A 41 -15.38 -1.65 -3.61
N LYS A 42 -14.96 -1.26 -2.42
CA LYS A 42 -13.58 -0.87 -2.12
C LYS A 42 -13.00 -1.74 -1.03
N ASN A 43 -11.70 -1.62 -0.83
CA ASN A 43 -11.00 -2.35 0.22
C ASN A 43 -11.64 -2.12 1.60
N PRO A 44 -11.62 -3.14 2.49
CA PRO A 44 -12.14 -3.00 3.83
C PRO A 44 -11.44 -1.88 4.58
N GLY A 45 -12.22 -1.10 5.30
CA GLY A 45 -11.75 -0.08 6.23
C GLY A 45 -11.04 -0.69 7.45
N LEU A 46 -10.65 0.16 8.37
CA LEU A 46 -10.13 -0.27 9.66
C LEU A 46 -11.29 -0.67 10.56
N SER A 47 -11.20 -1.84 11.17
CA SER A 47 -12.18 -2.28 12.17
C SER A 47 -12.11 -1.41 13.42
N SER A 48 -13.26 -1.11 13.99
CA SER A 48 -13.37 -0.42 15.29
C SER A 48 -13.99 -1.35 16.33
N LEU A 49 -13.49 -1.23 17.56
CA LEU A 49 -14.00 -1.97 18.70
C LEU A 49 -14.47 -0.98 19.76
N GLU A 50 -15.61 -1.27 20.36
CA GLU A 50 -16.18 -0.46 21.42
C GLU A 50 -16.71 -1.37 22.53
N PHE A 51 -16.34 -1.07 23.76
CA PHE A 51 -16.80 -1.78 24.93
C PHE A 51 -16.74 -0.91 26.18
N GLU A 52 -17.47 -1.30 27.19
CA GLU A 52 -17.52 -0.65 28.49
C GLU A 52 -17.05 -1.62 29.55
N VAL A 53 -16.14 -1.18 30.41
CA VAL A 53 -15.55 -1.99 31.48
C VAL A 53 -15.71 -1.29 32.82
N VAL A 54 -15.98 -2.06 33.85
CA VAL A 54 -15.98 -1.60 35.24
C VAL A 54 -14.59 -1.89 35.83
N LEU A 55 -13.95 -0.85 36.33
CA LEU A 55 -12.65 -0.92 36.98
C LEU A 55 -12.84 -0.86 38.49
N PRO A 56 -12.52 -1.94 39.22
CA PRO A 56 -12.80 -2.05 40.63
C PRO A 56 -11.82 -1.22 41.47
N ASN A 57 -12.35 -0.55 42.49
CA ASN A 57 -11.55 0.06 43.55
C ASN A 57 -11.49 -0.81 44.78
N THR A 58 -12.30 -1.87 44.86
CA THR A 58 -12.28 -2.90 45.93
C THR A 58 -12.00 -4.27 45.32
N LYS A 59 -11.47 -5.17 46.12
CA LYS A 59 -11.17 -6.54 45.69
C LYS A 59 -12.44 -7.37 45.66
N TYR A 60 -12.86 -7.82 44.47
CA TYR A 60 -13.99 -8.73 44.32
C TYR A 60 -13.56 -10.17 44.10
N PRO A 61 -14.28 -11.15 44.68
CA PRO A 61 -13.95 -12.56 44.52
C PRO A 61 -14.21 -13.11 43.13
N PHE A 62 -15.07 -12.46 42.37
CA PHE A 62 -15.41 -12.83 40.99
C PHE A 62 -14.53 -12.15 39.92
N ALA A 63 -13.76 -11.15 40.33
CA ALA A 63 -12.87 -10.45 39.41
C ALA A 63 -11.58 -11.23 39.17
N MET A 64 -11.07 -11.15 37.96
CA MET A 64 -9.87 -11.88 37.56
C MET A 64 -8.64 -10.99 37.63
N TYR A 65 -7.67 -11.39 38.41
CA TYR A 65 -6.39 -10.68 38.54
C TYR A 65 -5.26 -11.58 38.07
N LYS A 66 -4.36 -11.04 37.24
CA LYS A 66 -3.20 -11.81 36.74
C LYS A 66 -2.22 -12.18 37.88
N ASN A 67 -2.00 -11.24 38.79
CA ASN A 67 -1.11 -11.40 39.93
C ASN A 67 -1.84 -10.95 41.21
N ASN A 68 -1.71 -9.66 41.57
CA ASN A 68 -2.33 -9.06 42.74
C ASN A 68 -3.46 -8.13 42.34
N PHE A 69 -4.33 -7.80 43.29
CA PHE A 69 -5.34 -6.78 43.10
C PHE A 69 -4.72 -5.46 42.67
N GLN A 70 -5.29 -4.85 41.64
CA GLN A 70 -4.98 -3.52 41.17
C GLN A 70 -6.26 -2.69 41.16
N ASN A 71 -6.19 -1.47 41.65
CA ASN A 71 -7.33 -0.55 41.67
C ASN A 71 -7.56 0.13 40.34
N ALA A 72 -8.67 0.87 40.18
CA ALA A 72 -9.02 1.59 38.97
C ALA A 72 -7.91 2.55 38.49
N LYS A 73 -7.21 3.21 39.43
CA LYS A 73 -6.11 4.12 39.13
C LYS A 73 -4.99 3.48 38.30
N TYR A 74 -4.68 2.20 38.59
CA TYR A 74 -3.65 1.47 37.83
C TYR A 74 -4.09 1.30 36.36
N TYR A 75 -5.33 0.88 36.13
CA TYR A 75 -5.84 0.67 34.76
C TYR A 75 -6.00 1.97 33.99
N LEU A 76 -6.43 3.05 34.66
CA LEU A 76 -6.47 4.38 34.06
C LEU A 76 -5.07 4.85 33.66
N GLY A 77 -4.06 4.65 34.51
CA GLY A 77 -2.67 4.95 34.15
C GLY A 77 -2.16 4.14 32.96
N VAL A 78 -2.60 2.89 32.79
CA VAL A 78 -2.28 2.09 31.60
C VAL A 78 -2.93 2.71 30.36
N LEU A 79 -4.20 3.08 30.42
CA LEU A 79 -4.92 3.72 29.31
C LEU A 79 -4.28 5.06 28.92
N GLU A 80 -3.92 5.88 29.91
CA GLU A 80 -3.24 7.14 29.70
C GLU A 80 -1.88 6.94 29.02
N ASN A 81 -1.07 6.00 29.48
CA ASN A 81 0.20 5.65 28.86
C ASN A 81 0.03 5.19 27.40
N LEU A 82 -0.96 4.35 27.11
CA LEU A 82 -1.27 3.93 25.74
C LEU A 82 -1.66 5.10 24.85
N LYS A 83 -2.42 6.07 25.40
CA LYS A 83 -2.86 7.26 24.68
C LYS A 83 -1.70 8.24 24.41
N VAL A 84 -0.92 8.58 25.44
CA VAL A 84 0.19 9.53 25.37
C VAL A 84 1.30 9.01 24.46
N ASN A 85 1.70 7.75 24.64
CA ASN A 85 2.75 7.12 23.84
C ASN A 85 2.32 6.76 22.42
N ARG A 86 1.05 6.91 22.09
CA ARG A 86 0.48 6.55 20.76
C ARG A 86 0.87 5.14 20.32
N SER A 87 0.96 4.22 21.27
CA SER A 87 1.44 2.86 21.01
C SER A 87 0.32 1.97 20.52
N ALA A 88 0.60 1.24 19.43
CA ALA A 88 -0.26 0.14 19.00
C ALA A 88 0.03 -1.11 19.86
N PHE A 89 -1.03 -1.81 20.28
CA PHE A 89 -0.94 -2.98 21.12
C PHE A 89 -1.87 -4.10 20.64
N GLN A 90 -1.69 -5.29 21.15
CA GLN A 90 -2.58 -6.41 20.86
C GLN A 90 -3.79 -6.37 21.79
N PHE A 91 -4.98 -6.34 21.19
CA PHE A 91 -6.23 -6.57 21.91
C PHE A 91 -6.63 -8.02 21.72
N ILE A 92 -6.66 -8.76 22.83
CA ILE A 92 -6.90 -10.20 22.82
C ILE A 92 -8.14 -10.51 23.64
N VAL A 93 -9.08 -11.26 23.06
CA VAL A 93 -10.23 -11.80 23.78
C VAL A 93 -10.20 -13.31 23.67
N VAL A 94 -10.00 -13.95 24.80
CA VAL A 94 -10.05 -15.41 24.92
C VAL A 94 -11.42 -15.81 25.46
N ARG A 95 -12.10 -16.72 24.76
CA ARG A 95 -13.43 -17.22 25.11
C ARG A 95 -13.37 -18.72 25.36
N LYS A 96 -13.75 -19.14 26.55
CA LYS A 96 -13.71 -20.55 26.95
C LYS A 96 -15.06 -21.08 27.34
N PHE A 97 -15.33 -22.32 26.91
CA PHE A 97 -16.45 -23.11 27.44
C PHE A 97 -16.22 -23.46 28.92
N PRO A 98 -17.26 -23.89 29.66
CA PRO A 98 -17.10 -24.38 31.03
C PRO A 98 -16.16 -25.56 31.14
N ASN A 99 -16.03 -26.38 30.09
CA ASN A 99 -15.12 -27.52 30.02
C ASN A 99 -13.66 -27.13 29.67
N GLY A 100 -13.32 -25.84 29.67
CA GLY A 100 -11.99 -25.31 29.37
C GLY A 100 -11.58 -25.23 27.90
N LYS A 101 -12.38 -25.77 26.96
CA LYS A 101 -12.11 -25.66 25.53
C LYS A 101 -12.29 -24.25 25.05
N ASP A 102 -11.42 -23.82 24.13
CA ASP A 102 -11.55 -22.51 23.46
C ASP A 102 -12.73 -22.53 22.47
N ILE A 103 -13.50 -21.43 22.44
CA ILE A 103 -14.58 -21.22 21.49
C ILE A 103 -13.98 -20.63 20.20
N PHE A 104 -13.57 -19.39 20.26
CA PHE A 104 -12.79 -18.68 19.28
C PHE A 104 -12.12 -17.48 19.95
N ASN A 105 -10.94 -17.14 19.53
CA ASN A 105 -10.18 -16.04 20.09
C ASN A 105 -10.15 -14.87 19.12
N THR A 106 -10.19 -13.66 19.65
CA THR A 106 -10.01 -12.43 18.90
C THR A 106 -8.61 -11.91 19.24
N ASN A 107 -7.79 -11.68 18.22
CA ASN A 107 -6.48 -11.06 18.38
C ASN A 107 -6.28 -10.03 17.26
N ILE A 108 -6.35 -8.77 17.65
CA ILE A 108 -6.29 -7.64 16.68
C ILE A 108 -5.29 -6.62 17.21
N LYS A 109 -4.36 -6.18 16.35
CA LYS A 109 -3.48 -5.06 16.65
C LYS A 109 -4.28 -3.78 16.55
N VAL A 110 -4.34 -3.01 17.64
CA VAL A 110 -5.18 -1.82 17.77
C VAL A 110 -4.39 -0.65 18.36
N ALA A 111 -4.95 0.54 18.18
CA ALA A 111 -4.56 1.75 18.91
C ALA A 111 -5.75 2.25 19.71
N LEU A 112 -5.49 2.87 20.84
CA LEU A 112 -6.51 3.51 21.66
C LEU A 112 -6.95 4.83 20.99
N GLU A 113 -8.20 4.88 20.54
CA GLU A 113 -8.76 6.07 19.89
C GLU A 113 -9.32 7.05 20.91
N GLU A 114 -10.17 6.53 21.80
CA GLU A 114 -10.84 7.33 22.82
C GLU A 114 -11.16 6.46 24.05
N TYR A 115 -11.16 7.06 25.21
CA TYR A 115 -11.79 6.48 26.39
C TYR A 115 -12.53 7.57 27.16
N THR A 116 -13.65 7.20 27.75
CA THR A 116 -14.49 8.07 28.57
C THR A 116 -14.66 7.45 29.93
N ILE A 117 -14.35 8.21 30.96
CA ILE A 117 -14.52 7.82 32.36
C ILE A 117 -15.90 8.31 32.82
N THR A 118 -16.68 7.44 33.42
CA THR A 118 -17.99 7.77 33.97
C THR A 118 -18.03 7.27 35.41
N ASP A 119 -18.15 8.20 36.33
CA ASP A 119 -18.36 7.91 37.73
C ASP A 119 -19.84 8.18 38.08
N THR A 120 -20.52 7.16 38.56
CA THR A 120 -21.93 7.25 38.95
C THR A 120 -22.10 6.68 40.35
N THR A 121 -23.04 7.23 41.11
CA THR A 121 -23.37 6.73 42.43
C THR A 121 -24.01 5.34 42.40
N GLU A 122 -24.55 4.92 41.25
CA GLU A 122 -25.12 3.60 41.03
C GLU A 122 -24.09 2.48 41.02
N GLU A 123 -22.88 2.75 40.52
CA GLU A 123 -21.75 1.80 40.50
C GLU A 123 -20.97 1.74 41.82
N GLY A 124 -21.38 2.52 42.82
CA GLY A 124 -20.76 2.56 44.13
C GLY A 124 -19.36 3.17 44.12
N PHE A 125 -18.35 2.37 44.49
CA PHE A 125 -16.95 2.84 44.51
C PHE A 125 -16.18 2.55 43.22
N ASP A 126 -16.80 1.92 42.23
CA ASP A 126 -16.12 1.48 41.01
C ASP A 126 -16.25 2.52 39.90
N THR A 127 -15.26 2.53 39.02
CA THR A 127 -15.21 3.48 37.90
C THR A 127 -15.56 2.75 36.62
N LYS A 128 -16.56 3.27 35.90
CA LYS A 128 -16.94 2.76 34.60
C LYS A 128 -16.17 3.49 33.49
N VAL A 129 -15.60 2.72 32.58
CA VAL A 129 -14.79 3.27 31.48
C VAL A 129 -15.27 2.72 30.15
N LYS A 130 -15.67 3.60 29.26
CA LYS A 130 -16.01 3.28 27.88
C LYS A 130 -14.74 3.45 27.02
N ILE A 131 -14.36 2.41 26.32
CA ILE A 131 -13.12 2.33 25.55
C ILE A 131 -13.44 2.14 24.06
N LYS A 132 -12.87 2.98 23.21
CA LYS A 132 -12.91 2.83 21.76
C LYS A 132 -11.51 2.56 21.23
N LEU A 133 -11.38 1.45 20.51
CA LEU A 133 -10.16 1.01 19.88
C LEU A 133 -10.36 0.99 18.37
N LYS A 134 -9.29 1.27 17.63
CA LYS A 134 -9.28 1.18 16.18
C LYS A 134 -8.16 0.29 15.71
N GLN A 135 -8.45 -0.56 14.75
CA GLN A 135 -7.45 -1.45 14.15
C GLN A 135 -6.26 -0.64 13.67
N TYR A 136 -5.07 -1.08 14.06
CA TYR A 136 -3.81 -0.53 13.56
C TYR A 136 -3.23 -1.48 12.51
N LYS A 137 -3.01 -0.97 11.31
CA LYS A 137 -2.25 -1.65 10.26
C LYS A 137 -0.92 -0.95 10.08
N GLU A 138 0.15 -1.71 10.12
CA GLU A 138 1.46 -1.16 9.81
C GLU A 138 1.48 -0.63 8.38
N TYR A 139 2.01 0.55 8.21
CA TYR A 139 2.19 1.16 6.90
C TYR A 139 3.68 1.40 6.67
N SER A 140 4.12 1.06 5.48
CA SER A 140 5.46 1.38 5.01
C SER A 140 5.36 1.94 3.60
N THR A 141 6.27 2.81 3.24
CA THR A 141 6.42 3.25 1.86
C THR A 141 6.85 2.05 1.02
N LYS A 142 5.97 1.59 0.11
CA LYS A 142 6.37 0.59 -0.89
C LYS A 142 7.35 1.27 -1.86
N LYS A 143 8.60 0.83 -1.85
CA LYS A 143 9.51 1.12 -2.95
C LYS A 143 9.02 0.33 -4.16
N VAL A 144 8.33 0.99 -5.08
CA VAL A 144 7.96 0.39 -6.35
C VAL A 144 9.21 0.46 -7.23
N GLN A 145 9.82 -0.69 -7.50
CA GLN A 145 10.78 -0.79 -8.58
C GLN A 145 10.00 -0.73 -9.90
N VAL A 146 9.98 0.44 -10.51
CA VAL A 146 9.42 0.60 -11.85
C VAL A 146 10.43 0.02 -12.83
N THR A 147 10.25 -1.24 -13.21
CA THR A 147 10.93 -1.79 -14.36
C THR A 147 10.29 -1.16 -15.58
N ILE A 148 10.92 -0.14 -16.14
CA ILE A 148 10.51 0.43 -17.43
C ILE A 148 10.80 -0.66 -18.46
N LYS A 149 9.80 -1.46 -18.79
CA LYS A 149 9.85 -2.26 -20.00
C LYS A 149 9.89 -1.26 -21.14
N GLN A 150 11.07 -1.11 -21.77
CA GLN A 150 11.13 -0.37 -23.03
C GLN A 150 10.11 -1.02 -23.96
N TYR A 151 9.08 -0.26 -24.30
CA TYR A 151 8.13 -0.67 -25.32
C TYR A 151 8.93 -0.77 -26.62
N ARG A 152 9.31 -1.98 -26.99
CA ARG A 152 9.79 -2.28 -28.31
C ARG A 152 8.54 -2.42 -29.16
N PRO A 153 8.24 -1.45 -30.06
CA PRO A 153 7.12 -1.62 -30.98
C PRO A 153 7.29 -2.96 -31.66
N PRO A 154 6.22 -3.73 -31.88
CA PRO A 154 6.30 -4.96 -32.62
C PRO A 154 7.01 -4.65 -33.94
N ALA A 155 8.06 -5.39 -34.23
CA ALA A 155 8.73 -5.28 -35.51
C ALA A 155 7.66 -5.51 -36.57
N VAL A 156 7.31 -4.47 -37.28
CA VAL A 156 6.45 -4.58 -38.47
C VAL A 156 7.29 -5.37 -39.46
N THR A 157 7.09 -6.69 -39.49
CA THR A 157 7.64 -7.54 -40.54
C THR A 157 6.95 -7.15 -41.81
N ARG A 158 7.43 -6.08 -42.46
CA ARG A 158 7.15 -5.87 -43.87
C ARG A 158 7.80 -7.03 -44.56
N THR A 159 7.00 -7.94 -45.07
CA THR A 159 7.43 -8.90 -46.09
C THR A 159 7.91 -8.06 -47.28
N VAL A 160 9.16 -7.71 -47.27
CA VAL A 160 9.79 -7.15 -48.46
C VAL A 160 10.02 -8.34 -49.36
N THR A 161 9.19 -8.45 -50.42
CA THR A 161 9.50 -9.30 -51.56
C THR A 161 10.88 -8.84 -52.05
N THR A 162 11.91 -9.55 -51.71
CA THR A 162 13.26 -9.31 -52.18
C THR A 162 13.32 -9.72 -53.62
N ASN A 163 13.07 -8.79 -54.53
CA ASN A 163 13.70 -8.92 -55.82
C ASN A 163 15.20 -8.69 -55.59
N ASN A 164 15.93 -9.79 -55.54
CA ASN A 164 17.40 -9.80 -55.52
C ASN A 164 17.94 -9.19 -56.79
N THR A 165 17.95 -7.85 -56.86
CA THR A 165 18.88 -7.14 -57.75
C THR A 165 20.10 -6.86 -56.90
N ALA A 166 21.15 -7.64 -57.10
CA ALA A 166 22.46 -7.38 -56.52
C ALA A 166 22.88 -5.95 -56.93
N VAL A 167 22.72 -5.00 -55.97
CA VAL A 167 23.25 -3.65 -56.15
C VAL A 167 24.76 -3.76 -56.09
N ALA A 168 25.38 -3.67 -57.29
CA ALA A 168 26.80 -3.61 -57.48
C ALA A 168 27.39 -2.49 -56.57
N LYS A 169 28.48 -2.84 -55.88
CA LYS A 169 29.27 -1.95 -55.06
C LYS A 169 29.72 -0.76 -55.92
N PRO A 170 29.26 0.48 -55.71
CA PRO A 170 29.69 1.60 -56.50
C PRO A 170 31.14 1.95 -56.10
N SER A 171 32.10 1.56 -56.90
CA SER A 171 33.45 2.02 -56.79
C SER A 171 33.63 3.30 -57.58
N GLY A 172 33.95 4.42 -56.89
CA GLY A 172 34.52 5.60 -57.53
C GLY A 172 33.54 6.57 -58.19
N GLN A 173 32.27 6.57 -57.86
CA GLN A 173 31.33 7.59 -58.42
C GLN A 173 31.43 8.90 -57.63
N ASN A 174 31.76 10.00 -58.36
CA ASN A 174 31.69 11.32 -57.80
C ASN A 174 30.22 11.81 -57.80
N TYR A 175 29.79 12.29 -56.62
CA TYR A 175 28.45 12.87 -56.45
C TYR A 175 28.59 14.34 -56.03
N THR A 176 27.94 15.23 -56.71
CA THR A 176 27.90 16.65 -56.34
C THR A 176 26.75 16.88 -55.39
N VAL A 177 27.09 17.35 -54.18
CA VAL A 177 26.12 17.64 -53.10
C VAL A 177 25.16 18.75 -53.60
N LYS A 178 23.88 18.59 -53.37
CA LYS A 178 22.84 19.57 -53.66
C LYS A 178 22.28 20.15 -52.38
N ARG A 179 21.66 21.32 -52.50
CA ARG A 179 21.00 21.96 -51.34
C ARG A 179 19.94 21.05 -50.76
N GLY A 180 20.00 20.77 -49.47
CA GLY A 180 19.12 19.85 -48.73
C GLY A 180 19.62 18.42 -48.62
N ASP A 181 20.75 18.08 -49.22
CA ASP A 181 21.39 16.77 -49.04
C ASP A 181 22.02 16.63 -47.66
N CYS A 182 21.98 15.39 -47.14
CA CYS A 182 22.75 14.98 -45.97
C CYS A 182 23.44 13.65 -46.28
N LEU A 183 24.56 13.36 -45.60
CA LEU A 183 25.35 12.13 -45.82
C LEU A 183 24.51 10.86 -45.61
N TRP A 184 23.52 10.91 -44.74
CA TRP A 184 22.58 9.80 -44.50
C TRP A 184 21.72 9.50 -45.74
N ASN A 185 21.12 10.54 -46.36
CA ASN A 185 20.32 10.36 -47.53
C ASN A 185 21.16 9.95 -48.77
N ILE A 186 22.36 10.48 -48.90
CA ILE A 186 23.31 10.07 -49.94
C ILE A 186 23.71 8.61 -49.74
N ALA A 187 24.06 8.20 -48.50
CA ALA A 187 24.39 6.80 -48.20
C ALA A 187 23.19 5.87 -48.47
N LYS A 188 21.95 6.29 -48.08
CA LYS A 188 20.76 5.51 -48.37
C LYS A 188 20.53 5.30 -49.86
N ARG A 189 20.80 6.34 -50.68
CA ARG A 189 20.66 6.29 -52.14
C ARG A 189 21.68 5.39 -52.81
N PHE A 190 22.97 5.47 -52.42
CA PHE A 190 24.03 4.74 -53.08
C PHE A 190 24.36 3.37 -52.45
N TYR A 191 24.16 3.21 -51.17
CA TYR A 191 24.45 1.94 -50.44
C TYR A 191 23.15 1.23 -49.96
N GLY A 192 21.99 1.77 -50.25
CA GLY A 192 20.71 1.21 -49.77
C GLY A 192 20.48 1.36 -48.25
N ASN A 193 21.48 1.89 -47.53
CA ASN A 193 21.43 1.99 -46.06
C ASN A 193 22.07 3.31 -45.61
N GLY A 194 21.24 4.18 -44.98
CA GLY A 194 21.70 5.46 -44.47
C GLY A 194 22.76 5.37 -43.37
N ALA A 195 22.79 4.29 -42.59
CA ALA A 195 23.80 4.09 -41.55
C ALA A 195 25.24 3.98 -42.13
N LYS A 196 25.39 3.70 -43.42
CA LYS A 196 26.70 3.69 -44.14
C LYS A 196 27.21 5.08 -44.46
N TYR A 197 26.61 6.16 -43.97
CA TYR A 197 27.15 7.53 -44.12
C TYR A 197 28.56 7.67 -43.58
N THR A 198 28.90 6.87 -42.56
CA THR A 198 30.28 6.83 -42.02
C THR A 198 31.30 6.41 -43.02
N THR A 199 30.97 5.53 -43.96
CA THR A 199 31.87 5.11 -45.05
C THR A 199 32.16 6.28 -45.99
N ILE A 200 31.12 7.08 -46.35
CA ILE A 200 31.29 8.29 -47.18
C ILE A 200 32.12 9.32 -46.44
N TYR A 201 31.80 9.56 -45.18
CA TYR A 201 32.51 10.51 -44.32
C TYR A 201 33.99 10.16 -44.19
N ASN A 202 34.30 8.89 -43.88
CA ASN A 202 35.66 8.44 -43.71
C ASN A 202 36.51 8.56 -45.01
N ALA A 203 35.87 8.30 -46.17
CA ALA A 203 36.52 8.44 -47.45
C ALA A 203 36.74 9.93 -47.88
N ASN A 204 36.05 10.87 -47.24
CA ASN A 204 36.10 12.29 -47.57
C ASN A 204 36.48 13.18 -46.39
N ARG A 205 37.20 12.66 -45.39
CA ARG A 205 37.59 13.41 -44.17
C ARG A 205 38.40 14.66 -44.45
N SER A 206 39.17 14.67 -45.52
CA SER A 206 39.94 15.84 -45.93
C SER A 206 39.07 17.00 -46.42
N LYS A 207 37.87 16.70 -46.95
CA LYS A 207 36.91 17.68 -47.49
C LYS A 207 35.77 17.96 -46.54
N ILE A 208 35.33 16.97 -45.72
CA ILE A 208 34.19 17.08 -44.83
C ILE A 208 34.72 17.07 -43.39
N ARG A 209 34.67 18.22 -42.71
CA ARG A 209 35.10 18.34 -41.30
C ARG A 209 34.02 17.87 -40.34
N ASN A 210 32.75 18.07 -40.68
CA ASN A 210 31.61 17.69 -39.81
C ASN A 210 30.63 16.85 -40.64
N PRO A 211 30.34 15.58 -40.24
CA PRO A 211 29.45 14.71 -40.99
C PRO A 211 28.00 15.19 -41.03
N ASN A 212 27.60 16.07 -40.12
CA ASN A 212 26.24 16.65 -40.09
C ASN A 212 26.12 17.92 -40.92
N LEU A 213 27.23 18.41 -41.49
CA LEU A 213 27.24 19.69 -42.20
C LEU A 213 28.05 19.53 -43.49
N ILE A 214 27.30 19.36 -44.61
CA ILE A 214 27.86 19.30 -45.96
C ILE A 214 27.25 20.42 -46.80
N TYR A 215 28.05 20.93 -47.72
CA TYR A 215 27.65 22.08 -48.57
C TYR A 215 27.68 21.65 -50.05
N PRO A 216 26.80 22.26 -50.86
CA PRO A 216 26.81 22.10 -52.34
C PRO A 216 28.08 22.64 -52.98
#